data_4e013c03ea925ce4f3d4559015fd3d7d
#
_entry.id   4e013c03ea925ce4f3d4559015fd3d7d
#
_cell.length_a   1.000
_cell.length_b   1.000
_cell.length_c   1.000
_cell.angle_alpha   90.00
_cell.angle_beta   90.00
_cell.angle_gamma   90.00
#
_symmetry.space_group_name_H-M   'P 1'
#
loop_
_entity.id
_entity.type
_entity.pdbx_description
1 polymer ?
#
loop_
_entity_poly.entity_id
_entity_poly.type
_entity_poly.pdbx_seq_one_letter_code
_entity_poly.pdbx_strand_id
1 'polypeptide(L)'
;DLLSEAILAGGKTAGVINLGISGNQVLSSFLGENPAARLARDVLTQAGVTHLIYLEGINDIGLPVLLSALGIATPVNSAEAIIKGHKQIISAAKAAGLLVIGGTLTPSGSSALPGYIDAIAESKRQTINAWIRDGGAYDIVIDFDAALADPKNPAAMSADLTADGLHPNAAGYQ
;
A
#
# COMPACT_ATOMS: atom_id res chain seq x y z
N ASP A 1 17.02 -4.28 6.42
CA ASP A 1 15.67 -4.47 5.85
C ASP A 1 15.23 -5.91 6.14
N LEU A 2 14.12 -6.08 6.89
CA LEU A 2 13.65 -7.40 7.36
C LEU A 2 13.38 -8.38 6.21
N LEU A 3 12.83 -7.91 5.08
CA LEU A 3 12.63 -8.77 3.91
C LEU A 3 13.96 -9.29 3.35
N SER A 4 14.97 -8.43 3.25
CA SER A 4 16.31 -8.83 2.81
C SER A 4 16.94 -9.85 3.76
N GLU A 5 16.79 -9.65 5.06
CA GLU A 5 17.27 -10.56 6.10
C GLU A 5 16.54 -11.92 6.01
N ALA A 6 15.22 -11.92 5.84
CA ALA A 6 14.42 -13.13 5.68
C ALA A 6 14.80 -13.92 4.40
N ILE A 7 15.04 -13.22 3.29
CA ILE A 7 15.51 -13.83 2.02
C ILE A 7 16.85 -14.54 2.23
N LEU A 8 17.79 -13.86 2.88
CA LEU A 8 19.12 -14.43 3.17
C LEU A 8 19.04 -15.61 4.16
N ALA A 9 18.24 -15.49 5.21
CA ALA A 9 18.01 -16.59 6.18
C ALA A 9 17.37 -17.80 5.51
N GLY A 10 16.51 -17.59 4.48
CA GLY A 10 15.94 -18.65 3.65
C GLY A 10 16.91 -19.24 2.62
N GLY A 11 18.20 -18.89 2.65
CA GLY A 11 19.22 -19.40 1.73
C GLY A 11 19.10 -18.89 0.29
N LYS A 12 18.38 -17.78 0.07
CA LYS A 12 18.23 -17.14 -1.23
C LYS A 12 19.12 -15.92 -1.33
N THR A 13 19.56 -15.61 -2.54
CA THR A 13 20.35 -14.40 -2.86
C THR A 13 19.50 -13.48 -3.73
N ALA A 14 18.90 -12.45 -3.12
CA ALA A 14 18.25 -11.37 -3.84
C ALA A 14 18.48 -10.05 -3.11
N GLY A 15 18.73 -8.99 -3.86
CA GLY A 15 18.75 -7.62 -3.31
C GLY A 15 17.32 -7.10 -3.18
N VAL A 16 17.11 -6.27 -2.17
CA VAL A 16 15.84 -5.53 -1.97
C VAL A 16 16.13 -4.05 -2.10
N ILE A 17 15.38 -3.35 -2.96
CA ILE A 17 15.41 -1.89 -3.08
C ILE A 17 14.11 -1.37 -2.49
N ASN A 18 14.19 -0.60 -1.41
CA ASN A 18 13.04 0.06 -0.82
C ASN A 18 12.82 1.43 -1.49
N LEU A 19 11.69 1.59 -2.17
CA LEU A 19 11.28 2.79 -2.89
C LEU A 19 10.06 3.47 -2.24
N GLY A 20 9.71 3.09 -1.01
CA GLY A 20 8.62 3.69 -0.25
C GLY A 20 8.87 5.16 0.04
N ILE A 21 7.83 5.97 -0.13
CA ILE A 21 7.81 7.40 0.22
C ILE A 21 6.67 7.62 1.20
N SER A 22 6.98 8.21 2.36
CA SER A 22 5.95 8.53 3.37
C SER A 22 4.90 9.47 2.79
N GLY A 23 3.62 9.13 2.95
CA GLY A 23 2.51 9.93 2.43
C GLY A 23 2.26 9.80 0.92
N ASN A 24 3.01 8.95 0.19
CA ASN A 24 2.85 8.81 -1.25
C ASN A 24 1.44 8.33 -1.61
N GLN A 25 0.99 8.69 -2.80
CA GLN A 25 -0.34 8.41 -3.31
C GLN A 25 -0.28 7.83 -4.72
N VAL A 26 -1.23 6.98 -5.05
CA VAL A 26 -1.38 6.39 -6.40
C VAL A 26 -1.72 7.47 -7.44
N LEU A 27 -2.60 8.42 -7.06
CA LEU A 27 -3.22 9.36 -7.99
C LEU A 27 -2.68 10.79 -7.90
N SER A 28 -1.87 11.11 -6.90
CA SER A 28 -1.39 12.47 -6.65
C SER A 28 0.10 12.48 -6.35
N SER A 29 0.79 13.54 -6.77
CA SER A 29 2.19 13.81 -6.42
C SER A 29 2.32 14.85 -5.31
N PHE A 30 1.33 14.96 -4.41
CA PHE A 30 1.31 15.95 -3.34
C PHE A 30 2.45 15.72 -2.34
N LEU A 31 2.63 14.47 -1.89
CA LEU A 31 3.76 14.06 -1.03
C LEU A 31 4.68 13.11 -1.81
N GLY A 32 5.51 13.69 -2.65
CA GLY A 32 6.41 12.96 -3.54
C GLY A 32 5.75 12.52 -4.86
N GLU A 33 6.58 12.25 -5.87
CA GLU A 33 6.10 11.78 -7.17
C GLU A 33 5.28 10.48 -7.01
N ASN A 34 4.12 10.43 -7.67
CA ASN A 34 3.31 9.22 -7.65
C ASN A 34 4.01 8.04 -8.36
N PRO A 35 3.63 6.80 -8.07
CA PRO A 35 4.30 5.62 -8.63
C PRO A 35 4.34 5.60 -10.16
N ALA A 36 3.30 6.08 -10.86
CA ALA A 36 3.28 6.08 -12.31
C ALA A 36 4.32 7.02 -12.92
N ALA A 37 4.56 8.18 -12.28
CA ALA A 37 5.55 9.16 -12.75
C ALA A 37 6.99 8.67 -12.57
N ARG A 38 7.26 7.86 -11.52
CA ARG A 38 8.61 7.39 -11.17
C ARG A 38 8.92 5.95 -11.55
N LEU A 39 7.92 5.16 -11.97
CA LEU A 39 8.07 3.72 -12.22
C LEU A 39 9.21 3.40 -13.18
N ALA A 40 9.31 4.12 -14.30
CA ALA A 40 10.36 3.89 -15.29
C ALA A 40 11.74 4.11 -14.69
N ARG A 41 11.96 5.24 -14.02
CA ARG A 41 13.25 5.62 -13.41
C ARG A 41 13.62 4.71 -12.25
N ASP A 42 12.67 4.46 -11.35
CA ASP A 42 12.99 3.85 -10.06
C ASP A 42 12.95 2.31 -10.11
N VAL A 43 12.19 1.74 -11.05
CA VAL A 43 11.98 0.29 -11.15
C VAL A 43 12.45 -0.28 -12.48
N LEU A 44 11.88 0.18 -13.61
CA LEU A 44 12.05 -0.51 -14.89
C LEU A 44 13.45 -0.39 -15.49
N THR A 45 14.20 0.67 -15.13
CA THR A 45 15.60 0.85 -15.57
C THR A 45 16.62 0.22 -14.63
N GLN A 46 16.19 -0.34 -13.50
CA GLN A 46 17.10 -0.98 -12.56
C GLN A 46 17.54 -2.35 -13.10
N ALA A 47 18.85 -2.55 -13.21
CA ALA A 47 19.40 -3.79 -13.71
C ALA A 47 19.11 -4.97 -12.77
N GLY A 48 18.59 -6.07 -13.32
CA GLY A 48 18.36 -7.31 -12.58
C GLY A 48 17.10 -7.33 -11.73
N VAL A 49 16.23 -6.32 -11.80
CA VAL A 49 14.92 -6.36 -11.16
C VAL A 49 14.04 -7.43 -11.83
N THR A 50 13.44 -8.28 -11.03
CA THR A 50 12.57 -9.37 -11.45
C THR A 50 11.20 -9.32 -10.81
N HIS A 51 11.07 -8.64 -9.66
CA HIS A 51 9.85 -8.58 -8.87
C HIS A 51 9.56 -7.14 -8.46
N LEU A 52 8.28 -6.78 -8.46
CA LEU A 52 7.77 -5.55 -7.89
C LEU A 52 6.78 -5.89 -6.79
N ILE A 53 7.06 -5.49 -5.54
CA ILE A 53 6.07 -5.51 -4.46
C ILE A 53 5.41 -4.14 -4.44
N TYR A 54 4.08 -4.10 -4.61
CA TYR A 54 3.31 -2.87 -4.69
C TYR A 54 2.25 -2.81 -3.59
N LEU A 55 2.43 -1.86 -2.67
CA LEU A 55 1.53 -1.56 -1.57
C LEU A 55 1.38 -0.04 -1.49
N GLU A 56 0.28 0.48 -2.03
CA GLU A 56 -0.04 1.90 -2.10
C GLU A 56 -1.55 2.13 -2.08
N GLY A 57 -1.99 3.34 -1.70
CA GLY A 57 -3.39 3.74 -1.82
C GLY A 57 -4.04 4.18 -0.50
N ILE A 58 -3.47 3.87 0.66
CA ILE A 58 -4.04 4.32 1.94
C ILE A 58 -4.06 5.85 2.04
N ASN A 59 -3.04 6.52 1.52
CA ASN A 59 -2.95 7.97 1.51
C ASN A 59 -3.90 8.62 0.48
N ASP A 60 -4.27 7.91 -0.59
CA ASP A 60 -5.32 8.37 -1.51
C ASP A 60 -6.69 8.42 -0.84
N ILE A 61 -6.90 7.61 0.19
CA ILE A 61 -8.13 7.53 0.98
C ILE A 61 -8.07 8.52 2.16
N GLY A 62 -7.04 8.43 2.99
CA GLY A 62 -6.98 9.10 4.29
C GLY A 62 -6.58 10.58 4.21
N LEU A 63 -5.61 10.95 3.37
CA LEU A 63 -5.17 12.35 3.28
C LEU A 63 -6.29 13.31 2.85
N PRO A 64 -7.14 13.03 1.86
CA PRO A 64 -8.26 13.92 1.53
C PRO A 64 -9.21 14.16 2.70
N VAL A 65 -9.48 13.13 3.52
CA VAL A 65 -10.34 13.26 4.70
C VAL A 65 -9.67 14.15 5.75
N LEU A 66 -8.40 13.88 6.07
CA LEU A 66 -7.61 14.68 7.02
C LEU A 66 -7.50 16.14 6.58
N LEU A 67 -7.14 16.40 5.33
CA LEU A 67 -6.98 17.75 4.80
C LEU A 67 -8.31 18.52 4.77
N SER A 68 -9.41 17.84 4.45
CA SER A 68 -10.76 18.43 4.52
C SER A 68 -11.12 18.85 5.95
N ALA A 69 -10.77 18.03 6.95
CA ALA A 69 -10.97 18.38 8.36
C ALA A 69 -10.16 19.60 8.79
N LEU A 70 -9.05 19.89 8.09
CA LEU A 70 -8.23 21.08 8.28
C LEU A 70 -8.67 22.27 7.41
N GLY A 71 -9.81 22.18 6.69
CA GLY A 71 -10.33 23.23 5.81
C GLY A 71 -9.63 23.32 4.45
N ILE A 72 -8.81 22.32 4.09
CA ILE A 72 -8.10 22.27 2.82
C ILE A 72 -8.92 21.40 1.84
N ALA A 73 -9.47 22.03 0.81
CA ALA A 73 -10.22 21.31 -0.22
C ALA A 73 -9.29 20.41 -1.04
N THR A 74 -9.59 19.12 -1.07
CA THR A 74 -8.84 18.13 -1.84
C THR A 74 -9.80 17.24 -2.62
N PRO A 75 -9.40 16.76 -3.81
CA PRO A 75 -10.21 15.78 -4.53
C PRO A 75 -10.43 14.51 -3.70
N VAL A 76 -11.66 14.06 -3.61
CA VAL A 76 -12.00 12.78 -2.97
C VAL A 76 -11.89 11.68 -4.01
N ASN A 77 -10.90 10.81 -3.86
CA ASN A 77 -10.68 9.70 -4.76
C ASN A 77 -11.71 8.58 -4.53
N SER A 78 -12.20 7.96 -5.61
CA SER A 78 -12.99 6.74 -5.53
C SER A 78 -12.09 5.50 -5.48
N ALA A 79 -12.62 4.38 -4.95
CA ALA A 79 -11.90 3.11 -4.96
C ALA A 79 -11.56 2.67 -6.40
N GLU A 80 -12.46 2.87 -7.34
CA GLU A 80 -12.27 2.53 -8.76
C GLU A 80 -11.14 3.33 -9.41
N ALA A 81 -11.00 4.62 -9.05
CA ALA A 81 -9.90 5.45 -9.54
C ALA A 81 -8.55 4.94 -9.03
N ILE A 82 -8.46 4.58 -7.75
CA ILE A 82 -7.25 4.01 -7.14
C ILE A 82 -6.93 2.65 -7.79
N ILE A 83 -7.92 1.77 -7.94
CA ILE A 83 -7.77 0.48 -8.63
C ILE A 83 -7.29 0.67 -10.08
N LYS A 84 -7.80 1.68 -10.79
CA LYS A 84 -7.33 2.01 -12.13
C LYS A 84 -5.84 2.40 -12.12
N GLY A 85 -5.39 3.17 -11.14
CA GLY A 85 -3.99 3.49 -10.95
C GLY A 85 -3.13 2.26 -10.72
N HIS A 86 -3.57 1.33 -9.84
CA HIS A 86 -2.90 0.04 -9.64
C HIS A 86 -2.77 -0.75 -10.96
N LYS A 87 -3.85 -0.84 -11.75
CA LYS A 87 -3.84 -1.54 -13.04
C LYS A 87 -2.81 -0.96 -14.01
N GLN A 88 -2.60 0.36 -14.00
CA GLN A 88 -1.58 1.00 -14.84
C GLN A 88 -0.16 0.55 -14.45
N ILE A 89 0.15 0.55 -13.15
CA ILE A 89 1.45 0.08 -12.63
C ILE A 89 1.66 -1.39 -12.96
N ILE A 90 0.67 -2.24 -12.66
CA ILE A 90 0.73 -3.69 -12.92
C ILE A 90 0.97 -3.96 -14.41
N SER A 91 0.22 -3.28 -15.28
CA SER A 91 0.36 -3.46 -16.74
C SER A 91 1.76 -3.08 -17.22
N ALA A 92 2.29 -1.95 -16.78
CA ALA A 92 3.63 -1.49 -17.15
C ALA A 92 4.74 -2.42 -16.63
N ALA A 93 4.63 -2.88 -15.37
CA ALA A 93 5.59 -3.79 -14.78
C ALA A 93 5.58 -5.18 -15.47
N LYS A 94 4.39 -5.74 -15.74
CA LYS A 94 4.25 -6.99 -16.47
C LYS A 94 4.73 -6.89 -17.92
N ALA A 95 4.50 -5.77 -18.60
CA ALA A 95 5.02 -5.53 -19.95
C ALA A 95 6.56 -5.49 -19.97
N ALA A 96 7.20 -5.12 -18.87
CA ALA A 96 8.65 -5.20 -18.69
C ALA A 96 9.14 -6.57 -18.18
N GLY A 97 8.27 -7.56 -18.07
CA GLY A 97 8.61 -8.93 -17.64
C GLY A 97 8.74 -9.13 -16.13
N LEU A 98 8.28 -8.18 -15.32
CA LEU A 98 8.33 -8.31 -13.87
C LEU A 98 7.15 -9.13 -13.34
N LEU A 99 7.41 -9.93 -12.30
CA LEU A 99 6.39 -10.51 -11.46
C LEU A 99 5.90 -9.45 -10.47
N VAL A 100 4.58 -9.24 -10.39
CA VAL A 100 3.99 -8.18 -9.57
C VAL A 100 3.24 -8.77 -8.38
N ILE A 101 3.72 -8.42 -7.18
CA ILE A 101 3.16 -8.85 -5.90
C ILE A 101 2.36 -7.69 -5.32
N GLY A 102 1.06 -7.92 -5.08
CA GLY A 102 0.19 -6.94 -4.45
C GLY A 102 0.10 -7.13 -2.95
N GLY A 103 0.24 -6.04 -2.18
CA GLY A 103 -0.11 -6.02 -0.76
C GLY A 103 -1.49 -5.42 -0.53
N THR A 104 -2.31 -6.03 0.33
CA THR A 104 -3.56 -5.40 0.77
C THR A 104 -3.26 -4.21 1.68
N LEU A 105 -4.09 -3.16 1.61
CA LEU A 105 -3.99 -1.99 2.50
C LEU A 105 -4.26 -2.43 3.94
N THR A 106 -3.35 -2.09 4.83
CA THR A 106 -3.41 -2.47 6.25
C THR A 106 -4.63 -1.89 6.97
N PRO A 107 -5.14 -2.54 8.04
CA PRO A 107 -6.21 -1.98 8.86
C PRO A 107 -5.78 -0.63 9.45
N SER A 108 -6.61 0.39 9.33
CA SER A 108 -6.26 1.76 9.71
C SER A 108 -7.36 2.49 10.49
N GLY A 109 -8.44 1.78 10.86
CA GLY A 109 -9.59 2.35 11.55
C GLY A 109 -9.33 2.81 12.98
N SER A 110 -8.18 2.44 13.57
CA SER A 110 -7.71 2.92 14.88
C SER A 110 -6.64 4.01 14.77
N SER A 111 -6.46 4.61 13.60
CA SER A 111 -5.46 5.66 13.36
C SER A 111 -5.55 6.78 14.40
N ALA A 112 -4.41 7.12 15.02
CA ALA A 112 -4.29 8.26 15.92
C ALA A 112 -4.43 9.62 15.22
N LEU A 113 -4.40 9.66 13.88
CA LEU A 113 -4.67 10.86 13.09
C LEU A 113 -6.18 11.10 13.04
N PRO A 114 -6.71 12.15 13.71
CA PRO A 114 -8.15 12.39 13.79
C PRO A 114 -8.77 12.53 12.40
N GLY A 115 -9.79 11.72 12.11
CA GLY A 115 -10.51 11.77 10.83
C GLY A 115 -9.74 11.23 9.64
N TYR A 116 -8.59 10.60 9.82
CA TYR A 116 -7.83 10.02 8.71
C TYR A 116 -8.58 8.88 8.02
N ILE A 117 -9.24 8.02 8.79
CA ILE A 117 -10.13 6.98 8.28
C ILE A 117 -11.50 7.13 8.92
N ASP A 118 -12.49 7.50 8.13
CA ASP A 118 -13.92 7.46 8.48
C ASP A 118 -14.59 6.19 7.89
N ALA A 119 -15.88 6.04 8.09
CA ALA A 119 -16.63 4.88 7.59
C ALA A 119 -16.63 4.78 6.05
N ILE A 120 -16.57 5.92 5.35
CA ILE A 120 -16.51 5.97 3.87
C ILE A 120 -15.11 5.55 3.41
N ALA A 121 -14.08 6.05 4.06
CA ALA A 121 -12.70 5.70 3.81
C ALA A 121 -12.45 4.20 4.04
N GLU A 122 -12.96 3.64 5.14
CA GLU A 122 -12.87 2.20 5.42
C GLU A 122 -13.60 1.37 4.36
N SER A 123 -14.79 1.78 3.91
CA SER A 123 -15.50 1.09 2.83
C SER A 123 -14.69 1.08 1.52
N LYS A 124 -13.99 2.17 1.19
CA LYS A 124 -13.08 2.22 0.03
C LYS A 124 -11.90 1.27 0.21
N ARG A 125 -11.27 1.28 1.41
CA ARG A 125 -10.17 0.37 1.73
C ARG A 125 -10.58 -1.09 1.53
N GLN A 126 -11.73 -1.48 2.04
CA GLN A 126 -12.27 -2.83 1.86
C GLN A 126 -12.55 -3.18 0.39
N THR A 127 -13.09 -2.22 -0.38
CA THR A 127 -13.33 -2.41 -1.83
C THR A 127 -12.02 -2.65 -2.58
N ILE A 128 -10.98 -1.87 -2.28
CA ILE A 128 -9.66 -2.03 -2.89
C ILE A 128 -9.04 -3.36 -2.48
N ASN A 129 -9.11 -3.73 -1.19
CA ASN A 129 -8.56 -4.98 -0.69
C ASN A 129 -9.26 -6.20 -1.29
N ALA A 130 -10.59 -6.18 -1.42
CA ALA A 130 -11.33 -7.23 -2.12
C ALA A 130 -10.85 -7.38 -3.57
N TRP A 131 -10.67 -6.27 -4.28
CA TRP A 131 -10.13 -6.31 -5.64
C TRP A 131 -8.67 -6.82 -5.68
N ILE A 132 -7.81 -6.44 -4.72
CA ILE A 132 -6.42 -6.95 -4.65
C ILE A 132 -6.43 -8.47 -4.49
N ARG A 133 -7.28 -9.01 -3.59
CA ARG A 133 -7.39 -10.45 -3.33
C ARG A 133 -7.93 -11.23 -4.54
N ASP A 134 -9.03 -10.78 -5.11
CA ASP A 134 -9.87 -11.59 -6.00
C ASP A 134 -9.85 -11.12 -7.45
N GLY A 135 -9.29 -9.95 -7.74
CA GLY A 135 -9.31 -9.34 -9.07
C GLY A 135 -8.39 -9.97 -10.10
N GLY A 136 -7.50 -10.88 -9.70
CA GLY A 136 -6.60 -11.62 -10.60
C GLY A 136 -5.59 -10.75 -11.36
N ALA A 137 -5.40 -9.50 -10.95
CA ALA A 137 -4.49 -8.58 -11.62
C ALA A 137 -3.03 -8.79 -11.20
N TYR A 138 -2.80 -9.10 -9.94
CA TYR A 138 -1.49 -9.43 -9.38
C TYR A 138 -1.12 -10.89 -9.64
N ASP A 139 0.18 -11.20 -9.70
CA ASP A 139 0.66 -12.57 -9.83
C ASP A 139 0.65 -13.30 -8.48
N ILE A 140 0.91 -12.54 -7.40
CA ILE A 140 0.87 -13.01 -6.01
C ILE A 140 0.22 -11.91 -5.17
N VAL A 141 -0.48 -12.30 -4.12
CA VAL A 141 -1.05 -11.38 -3.13
C VAL A 141 -0.51 -11.71 -1.74
N ILE A 142 -0.09 -10.67 -1.02
CA ILE A 142 0.23 -10.73 0.41
C ILE A 142 -0.91 -10.04 1.16
N ASP A 143 -1.62 -10.76 2.00
CA ASP A 143 -2.77 -10.22 2.72
C ASP A 143 -2.36 -9.60 4.07
N PHE A 144 -1.75 -8.42 4.02
CA PHE A 144 -1.38 -7.66 5.21
C PHE A 144 -2.60 -7.21 6.03
N ASP A 145 -3.74 -6.99 5.38
CA ASP A 145 -5.00 -6.66 6.07
C ASP A 145 -5.39 -7.78 7.03
N ALA A 146 -5.45 -9.01 6.55
CA ALA A 146 -5.78 -10.15 7.40
C ALA A 146 -4.70 -10.44 8.45
N ALA A 147 -3.41 -10.26 8.10
CA ALA A 147 -2.31 -10.55 9.00
C ALA A 147 -2.22 -9.58 10.20
N LEU A 148 -2.61 -8.32 10.00
CA LEU A 148 -2.45 -7.26 11.01
C LEU A 148 -3.75 -6.88 11.72
N ALA A 149 -4.90 -7.41 11.28
CA ALA A 149 -6.21 -7.04 11.84
C ALA A 149 -6.37 -7.47 13.30
N ASP A 150 -7.02 -6.62 14.10
CA ASP A 150 -7.53 -7.02 15.40
C ASP A 150 -8.70 -8.01 15.22
N PRO A 151 -8.65 -9.22 15.79
CA PRO A 151 -9.71 -10.22 15.65
C PRO A 151 -11.09 -9.75 16.14
N LYS A 152 -11.14 -8.75 17.04
CA LYS A 152 -12.38 -8.17 17.58
C LYS A 152 -12.88 -6.98 16.79
N ASN A 153 -11.99 -6.31 16.05
CA ASN A 153 -12.30 -5.15 15.22
C ASN A 153 -11.44 -5.17 13.96
N PRO A 154 -11.80 -5.92 12.92
CA PRO A 154 -10.96 -6.09 11.72
C PRO A 154 -10.67 -4.81 10.93
N ALA A 155 -11.38 -3.72 11.18
CA ALA A 155 -11.06 -2.42 10.61
C ALA A 155 -9.83 -1.78 11.26
N ALA A 156 -9.45 -2.22 12.45
CA ALA A 156 -8.30 -1.73 13.22
C ALA A 156 -7.12 -2.72 13.17
N MET A 157 -5.92 -2.19 13.25
CA MET A 157 -4.71 -3.00 13.48
C MET A 157 -4.66 -3.47 14.94
N SER A 158 -4.19 -4.70 15.18
CA SER A 158 -3.96 -5.21 16.54
C SER A 158 -3.04 -4.29 17.33
N ALA A 159 -3.41 -3.96 18.57
CA ALA A 159 -2.74 -2.95 19.38
C ALA A 159 -1.27 -3.26 19.71
N ASP A 160 -0.89 -4.52 19.71
CA ASP A 160 0.50 -4.99 19.89
C ASP A 160 1.34 -4.85 18.61
N LEU A 161 0.71 -4.70 17.44
CA LEU A 161 1.36 -4.58 16.14
C LEU A 161 1.51 -3.14 15.65
N THR A 162 0.99 -2.15 16.38
CA THR A 162 1.07 -0.74 16.01
C THR A 162 1.20 0.16 17.24
N ALA A 163 1.77 1.35 17.05
CA ALA A 163 1.82 2.39 18.08
C ALA A 163 0.81 3.52 17.83
N ASP A 164 0.40 3.72 16.58
CA ASP A 164 -0.44 4.84 16.15
C ASP A 164 -1.73 4.41 15.43
N GLY A 165 -1.97 3.11 15.32
CA GLY A 165 -3.14 2.55 14.67
C GLY A 165 -3.15 2.67 13.14
N LEU A 166 -2.02 3.06 12.54
CA LEU A 166 -1.85 3.25 11.09
C LEU A 166 -0.61 2.52 10.55
N HIS A 167 0.53 2.70 11.22
CA HIS A 167 1.79 2.09 10.82
C HIS A 167 2.11 0.88 11.68
N PRO A 168 2.55 -0.25 11.09
CA PRO A 168 3.07 -1.37 11.88
C PRO A 168 4.29 -0.93 12.69
N ASN A 169 4.39 -1.40 13.93
CA ASN A 169 5.59 -1.29 14.75
C ASN A 169 6.58 -2.43 14.42
N ALA A 170 7.68 -2.56 15.17
CA ALA A 170 8.68 -3.59 14.93
C ALA A 170 8.12 -5.03 14.97
N ALA A 171 7.11 -5.31 15.78
CA ALA A 171 6.44 -6.61 15.82
C ALA A 171 5.52 -6.81 14.62
N GLY A 172 4.83 -5.76 14.17
CA GLY A 172 3.95 -5.81 13.01
C GLY A 172 4.70 -5.94 11.66
N TYR A 173 6.00 -5.66 11.64
CA TYR A 173 6.84 -5.85 10.46
C TYR A 173 7.48 -7.25 10.37
N GLN A 174 7.37 -8.10 11.39
CA GLN A 174 7.88 -9.47 11.44
C GLN A 174 6.88 -10.48 10.90
#